data_a48c6888aa081f68b235adb5b87b1f57
#
_entry.id   a48c6888aa081f68b235adb5b87b1f57
#
_cell.length_a   1.000
_cell.length_b   1.000
_cell.length_c   1.000
_cell.angle_alpha   90.00
_cell.angle_beta   90.00
_cell.angle_gamma   90.00
#
_symmetry.space_group_name_H-M   'P 1'
#
loop_
_entity.id
_entity.type
_entity.pdbx_description
1 polymer ?
#
loop_
_entity_poly.entity_id
_entity_poly.type
_entity_poly.pdbx_seq_one_letter_code
_entity_poly.pdbx_strand_id
1 'polypeptide(L)'
;MSHPSSTTPAARRKPALHRLAELFMVVALAGMVIAVFVNVVLRYVFATSIVSYEEISRLLFVWLVAVGTIVAAFEGKHLGFDMLTSRLKGGSRKGLFWLSQALVALCMVLLLKGAWGQVIAGMESFSTVLGYPLAIGAAATLVLAVGLLVALVVDLVRGAPPATSGDAGEIE
;
A
#
# COMPACT_ATOMS: atom_id res chain seq x y z
N MET A 1 -43.70 -23.74 -3.58
CA MET A 1 -42.88 -22.64 -4.16
C MET A 1 -42.39 -21.80 -3.01
N SER A 2 -41.22 -22.12 -2.47
CA SER A 2 -40.59 -21.43 -1.35
C SER A 2 -39.47 -20.55 -1.91
N HIS A 3 -39.64 -19.23 -1.76
CA HIS A 3 -38.64 -18.23 -2.13
C HIS A 3 -37.39 -18.39 -1.24
N PRO A 4 -36.19 -18.49 -1.79
CA PRO A 4 -34.97 -18.36 -0.99
C PRO A 4 -34.80 -16.90 -0.58
N SER A 5 -34.83 -16.67 0.74
CA SER A 5 -34.49 -15.38 1.34
C SER A 5 -33.03 -15.02 1.03
N SER A 6 -32.85 -13.98 0.25
CA SER A 6 -31.56 -13.34 -0.01
C SER A 6 -31.06 -12.68 1.29
N THR A 7 -30.27 -13.41 2.06
CA THR A 7 -29.49 -12.83 3.15
C THR A 7 -28.40 -11.94 2.57
N THR A 8 -28.66 -10.65 2.55
CA THR A 8 -27.65 -9.63 2.29
C THR A 8 -26.52 -9.76 3.31
N PRO A 9 -25.27 -9.97 2.90
CA PRO A 9 -24.17 -10.08 3.85
C PRO A 9 -24.06 -8.76 4.63
N ALA A 10 -24.16 -8.86 5.96
CA ALA A 10 -24.00 -7.73 6.86
C ALA A 10 -22.66 -7.04 6.58
N ALA A 11 -22.70 -5.80 6.15
CA ALA A 11 -21.52 -4.97 5.88
C ALA A 11 -20.69 -4.88 7.16
N ARG A 12 -19.58 -5.64 7.21
CA ARG A 12 -18.62 -5.64 8.32
C ARG A 12 -18.13 -4.21 8.47
N ARG A 13 -18.48 -3.52 9.55
CA ARG A 13 -18.08 -2.15 9.83
C ARG A 13 -16.55 -2.07 9.81
N LYS A 14 -16.01 -1.45 8.78
CA LYS A 14 -14.57 -1.19 8.67
C LYS A 14 -14.12 -0.34 9.85
N PRO A 15 -12.97 -0.61 10.48
CA PRO A 15 -12.46 0.19 11.59
C PRO A 15 -12.32 1.66 11.18
N ALA A 16 -12.51 2.59 12.13
CA ALA A 16 -12.46 4.02 11.87
C ALA A 16 -11.16 4.47 11.18
N LEU A 17 -10.04 3.83 11.54
CA LEU A 17 -8.73 4.06 10.94
C LEU A 17 -8.72 3.76 9.42
N HIS A 18 -9.39 2.71 8.99
CA HIS A 18 -9.49 2.34 7.58
C HIS A 18 -10.28 3.38 6.79
N ARG A 19 -11.39 3.89 7.35
CA ARG A 19 -12.17 4.98 6.72
C ARG A 19 -11.38 6.27 6.61
N LEU A 20 -10.58 6.58 7.64
CA LEU A 20 -9.72 7.76 7.62
C LEU A 20 -8.64 7.65 6.53
N ALA A 21 -8.03 6.49 6.39
CA ALA A 21 -7.05 6.23 5.33
C ALA A 21 -7.70 6.29 3.93
N GLU A 22 -8.89 5.70 3.75
CA GLU A 22 -9.65 5.81 2.49
C GLU A 22 -9.97 7.28 2.15
N LEU A 23 -10.44 8.06 3.13
CA LEU A 23 -10.73 9.49 2.93
C LEU A 23 -9.45 10.26 2.57
N PHE A 24 -8.35 10.01 3.28
CA PHE A 24 -7.07 10.62 2.95
C PHE A 24 -6.63 10.32 1.51
N MET A 25 -6.74 9.05 1.07
CA MET A 25 -6.39 8.65 -0.29
C MET A 25 -7.25 9.35 -1.34
N VAL A 26 -8.56 9.47 -1.09
CA VAL A 26 -9.49 10.16 -2.01
C VAL A 26 -9.15 11.65 -2.10
N VAL A 27 -8.94 12.31 -0.96
CA VAL A 27 -8.60 13.74 -0.92
C VAL A 27 -7.24 14.01 -1.56
N ALA A 28 -6.24 13.17 -1.29
CA ALA A 28 -4.90 13.30 -1.88
C ALA A 28 -4.94 13.11 -3.41
N LEU A 29 -5.69 12.09 -3.88
CA LEU A 29 -5.87 11.85 -5.31
C LEU A 29 -6.59 13.01 -6.00
N ALA A 30 -7.68 13.50 -5.41
CA ALA A 30 -8.43 14.65 -5.94
C ALA A 30 -7.54 15.90 -5.99
N GLY A 31 -6.81 16.18 -4.91
CA GLY A 31 -5.85 17.30 -4.85
C GLY A 31 -4.77 17.21 -5.92
N MET A 32 -4.20 16.02 -6.14
CA MET A 32 -3.21 15.78 -7.18
C MET A 32 -3.79 16.02 -8.59
N VAL A 33 -4.99 15.50 -8.86
CA VAL A 33 -5.65 15.67 -10.16
C VAL A 33 -5.95 17.15 -10.42
N ILE A 34 -6.48 17.88 -9.42
CA ILE A 34 -6.77 19.31 -9.51
C ILE A 34 -5.47 20.09 -9.74
N ALA A 35 -4.40 19.80 -8.99
CA ALA A 35 -3.12 20.50 -9.12
C ALA A 35 -2.52 20.31 -10.53
N VAL A 36 -2.52 19.08 -11.05
CA VAL A 36 -2.04 18.79 -12.40
C VAL A 36 -2.92 19.47 -13.45
N PHE A 37 -4.24 19.40 -13.31
CA PHE A 37 -5.18 20.04 -14.24
C PHE A 37 -5.00 21.56 -14.28
N VAL A 38 -4.91 22.22 -13.12
CA VAL A 38 -4.68 23.66 -13.03
C VAL A 38 -3.33 24.03 -13.68
N ASN A 39 -2.28 23.26 -13.43
CA ASN A 39 -0.98 23.50 -14.04
C ASN A 39 -1.00 23.37 -15.57
N VAL A 40 -1.74 22.37 -16.09
CA VAL A 40 -1.95 22.19 -17.53
C VAL A 40 -2.71 23.38 -18.13
N VAL A 41 -3.81 23.82 -17.50
CA VAL A 41 -4.57 24.99 -17.97
C VAL A 41 -3.72 26.24 -17.96
N LEU A 42 -2.98 26.51 -16.87
CA LEU A 42 -2.07 27.65 -16.79
C LEU A 42 -1.01 27.63 -17.89
N ARG A 43 -0.47 26.47 -18.20
CA ARG A 43 0.55 26.33 -19.23
C ARG A 43 0.01 26.58 -20.64
N TYR A 44 -1.17 26.04 -20.96
CA TYR A 44 -1.68 26.10 -22.33
C TYR A 44 -2.55 27.35 -22.61
N VAL A 45 -3.25 27.87 -21.61
CA VAL A 45 -4.11 29.05 -21.76
C VAL A 45 -3.36 30.35 -21.48
N PHE A 46 -2.50 30.35 -20.45
CA PHE A 46 -1.80 31.55 -19.98
C PHE A 46 -0.31 31.56 -20.31
N ALA A 47 0.20 30.53 -21.00
CA ALA A 47 1.64 30.35 -21.30
C ALA A 47 2.53 30.47 -20.05
N THR A 48 2.01 30.18 -18.87
CA THR A 48 2.67 30.28 -17.57
C THR A 48 2.63 28.91 -16.90
N SER A 49 3.77 28.44 -16.37
CA SER A 49 3.85 27.21 -15.60
C SER A 49 4.29 27.53 -14.18
N ILE A 50 3.55 27.01 -13.20
CA ILE A 50 3.91 27.13 -11.79
C ILE A 50 4.49 25.80 -11.34
N VAL A 51 5.81 25.73 -11.21
CA VAL A 51 6.56 24.52 -10.85
C VAL A 51 6.14 23.97 -9.48
N SER A 52 5.62 24.84 -8.61
CA SER A 52 5.10 24.44 -7.28
C SER A 52 3.97 23.40 -7.33
N TYR A 53 3.11 23.45 -8.37
CA TYR A 53 2.02 22.45 -8.50
C TYR A 53 2.56 21.06 -8.82
N GLU A 54 3.61 20.95 -9.60
CA GLU A 54 4.25 19.68 -9.91
C GLU A 54 4.87 19.06 -8.66
N GLU A 55 5.53 19.88 -7.84
CA GLU A 55 6.19 19.44 -6.62
C GLU A 55 5.19 18.98 -5.55
N ILE A 56 4.10 19.73 -5.38
CA ILE A 56 2.99 19.33 -4.48
C ILE A 56 2.36 18.03 -4.95
N SER A 57 2.11 17.89 -6.25
CA SER A 57 1.52 16.67 -6.81
C SER A 57 2.40 15.45 -6.57
N ARG A 58 3.73 15.60 -6.73
CA ARG A 58 4.69 14.54 -6.44
C ARG A 58 4.68 14.15 -4.97
N LEU A 59 4.64 15.12 -4.07
CA LEU A 59 4.58 14.88 -2.63
C LEU A 59 3.29 14.14 -2.23
N LEU A 60 2.14 14.59 -2.73
CA LEU A 60 0.85 13.94 -2.51
C LEU A 60 0.85 12.51 -3.05
N PHE A 61 1.43 12.29 -4.21
CA PHE A 61 1.52 10.97 -4.83
C PHE A 61 2.32 9.97 -3.97
N VAL A 62 3.49 10.39 -3.46
CA VAL A 62 4.33 9.51 -2.63
C VAL A 62 3.60 9.12 -1.34
N TRP A 63 2.92 10.05 -0.69
CA TRP A 63 2.12 9.78 0.50
C TRP A 63 0.89 8.91 0.20
N LEU A 64 0.21 9.17 -0.93
CA LEU A 64 -0.91 8.35 -1.40
C LEU A 64 -0.50 6.88 -1.57
N VAL A 65 0.63 6.65 -2.27
CA VAL A 65 1.15 5.31 -2.51
C VAL A 65 1.55 4.64 -1.20
N ALA A 66 2.22 5.37 -0.29
CA ALA A 66 2.63 4.83 1.01
C ALA A 66 1.42 4.35 1.83
N VAL A 67 0.42 5.21 2.01
CA VAL A 67 -0.79 4.87 2.78
C VAL A 67 -1.59 3.78 2.09
N GLY A 68 -1.79 3.87 0.78
CA GLY A 68 -2.54 2.88 0.00
C GLY A 68 -1.92 1.49 0.06
N THR A 69 -0.59 1.40 -0.03
CA THR A 69 0.12 0.13 0.07
C THR A 69 0.01 -0.48 1.47
N ILE A 70 0.11 0.33 2.53
CA ILE A 70 -0.08 -0.13 3.91
C ILE A 70 -1.50 -0.69 4.10
N VAL A 71 -2.52 0.05 3.65
CA VAL A 71 -3.92 -0.40 3.75
C VAL A 71 -4.13 -1.70 2.99
N ALA A 72 -3.61 -1.82 1.77
CA ALA A 72 -3.70 -3.02 0.96
C ALA A 72 -2.99 -4.23 1.63
N ALA A 73 -1.85 -4.00 2.29
CA ALA A 73 -1.14 -5.04 3.02
C ALA A 73 -1.98 -5.57 4.19
N PHE A 74 -2.63 -4.70 4.96
CA PHE A 74 -3.49 -5.11 6.08
C PHE A 74 -4.80 -5.77 5.63
N GLU A 75 -5.29 -5.52 4.43
CA GLU A 75 -6.45 -6.22 3.87
C GLU A 75 -6.14 -7.67 3.48
N GLY A 76 -4.89 -8.11 3.62
CA GLY A 76 -4.48 -9.49 3.36
C GLY A 76 -4.59 -9.91 1.89
N LYS A 77 -4.60 -8.95 0.99
CA LYS A 77 -4.72 -9.21 -0.46
C LYS A 77 -3.38 -9.63 -1.09
N HIS A 78 -2.70 -10.62 -0.50
CA HIS A 78 -1.55 -11.27 -1.14
C HIS A 78 -2.03 -12.26 -2.23
N LEU A 79 -2.85 -11.76 -3.18
CA LEU A 79 -3.37 -12.58 -4.28
C LEU A 79 -2.29 -13.34 -5.04
N GLY A 80 -1.08 -12.77 -5.17
CA GLY A 80 0.02 -13.43 -5.85
C GLY A 80 0.54 -14.66 -5.12
N PHE A 81 0.49 -14.66 -3.79
CA PHE A 81 0.92 -15.80 -2.98
C PHE A 81 -0.12 -16.93 -3.01
N ASP A 82 -1.40 -16.60 -2.92
CA ASP A 82 -2.48 -17.59 -2.98
C ASP A 82 -2.53 -18.29 -4.34
N MET A 83 -2.29 -17.59 -5.45
CA MET A 83 -2.18 -18.18 -6.78
C MET A 83 -1.00 -19.14 -6.91
N LEU A 84 0.14 -18.86 -6.28
CA LEU A 84 1.32 -19.70 -6.34
C LEU A 84 1.19 -20.92 -5.44
N THR A 85 0.63 -20.75 -4.24
CA THR A 85 0.48 -21.82 -3.25
C THR A 85 -0.67 -22.78 -3.56
N SER A 86 -1.69 -22.33 -4.30
CA SER A 86 -2.79 -23.21 -4.72
C SER A 86 -2.35 -24.32 -5.68
N ARG A 87 -1.24 -24.13 -6.38
CA ARG A 87 -0.66 -25.13 -7.30
C ARG A 87 0.29 -26.14 -6.63
N LEU A 88 0.63 -25.95 -5.35
CA LEU A 88 1.60 -26.78 -4.63
C LEU A 88 0.90 -27.60 -3.55
N LYS A 89 1.10 -28.93 -3.57
CA LYS A 89 0.57 -29.89 -2.59
C LYS A 89 1.62 -30.28 -1.56
N GLY A 90 1.25 -30.43 -0.29
CA GLY A 90 2.06 -31.03 0.76
C GLY A 90 3.12 -30.14 1.42
N GLY A 91 4.24 -30.75 1.84
CA GLY A 91 5.31 -30.07 2.60
C GLY A 91 6.03 -28.93 1.89
N SER A 92 6.09 -28.97 0.58
CA SER A 92 6.67 -27.92 -0.26
C SER A 92 5.95 -26.58 -0.11
N ARG A 93 4.65 -26.58 0.20
CA ARG A 93 3.86 -25.37 0.45
C ARG A 93 4.35 -24.61 1.70
N LYS A 94 4.66 -25.35 2.78
CA LYS A 94 5.19 -24.73 4.01
C LYS A 94 6.60 -24.16 3.80
N GLY A 95 7.46 -24.88 3.10
CA GLY A 95 8.82 -24.42 2.78
C GLY A 95 8.79 -23.14 1.92
N LEU A 96 7.95 -23.09 0.89
CA LEU A 96 7.81 -21.92 0.04
C LEU A 96 7.23 -20.72 0.80
N PHE A 97 6.28 -20.95 1.71
CA PHE A 97 5.74 -19.91 2.58
C PHE A 97 6.85 -19.26 3.42
N TRP A 98 7.64 -20.05 4.13
CA TRP A 98 8.71 -19.53 4.96
C TRP A 98 9.81 -18.84 4.15
N LEU A 99 10.16 -19.38 2.97
CA LEU A 99 11.11 -18.75 2.07
C LEU A 99 10.61 -17.40 1.56
N SER A 100 9.36 -17.32 1.15
CA SER A 100 8.73 -16.06 0.71
C SER A 100 8.71 -15.03 1.82
N GLN A 101 8.31 -15.43 3.04
CA GLN A 101 8.28 -14.52 4.19
C GLN A 101 9.68 -14.02 4.58
N ALA A 102 10.68 -14.90 4.52
CA ALA A 102 12.06 -14.50 4.79
C ALA A 102 12.59 -13.50 3.73
N LEU A 103 12.25 -13.72 2.46
CA LEU A 103 12.65 -12.81 1.38
C LEU A 103 11.95 -11.44 1.51
N VAL A 104 10.66 -11.44 1.81
CA VAL A 104 9.91 -10.20 2.07
C VAL A 104 10.48 -9.47 3.28
N ALA A 105 10.75 -10.17 4.38
CA ALA A 105 11.37 -9.58 5.57
C ALA A 105 12.72 -8.93 5.25
N LEU A 106 13.58 -9.62 4.49
CA LEU A 106 14.85 -9.08 4.04
C LEU A 106 14.67 -7.79 3.24
N CYS A 107 13.76 -7.80 2.26
CA CYS A 107 13.45 -6.61 1.46
C CYS A 107 12.96 -5.45 2.33
N MET A 108 12.10 -5.72 3.32
CA MET A 108 11.58 -4.69 4.22
C MET A 108 12.66 -4.09 5.12
N VAL A 109 13.59 -4.90 5.63
CA VAL A 109 14.72 -4.41 6.43
C VAL A 109 15.66 -3.54 5.59
N LEU A 110 15.96 -3.95 4.35
CA LEU A 110 16.76 -3.15 3.43
C LEU A 110 16.06 -1.83 3.07
N LEU A 111 14.75 -1.88 2.81
CA LEU A 111 13.94 -0.69 2.55
C LEU A 111 13.95 0.27 3.75
N LEU A 112 13.78 -0.25 4.96
CA LEU A 112 13.81 0.55 6.19
C LEU A 112 15.16 1.25 6.38
N LYS A 113 16.26 0.50 6.18
CA LYS A 113 17.62 1.06 6.27
C LYS A 113 17.86 2.15 5.22
N GLY A 114 17.44 1.91 3.97
CA GLY A 114 17.54 2.89 2.88
C GLY A 114 16.69 4.14 3.13
N ALA A 115 15.45 3.95 3.57
CA ALA A 115 14.54 5.06 3.87
C ALA A 115 15.05 5.93 5.04
N TRP A 116 15.64 5.32 6.07
CA TRP A 116 16.25 6.04 7.17
C TRP A 116 17.41 6.93 6.69
N GLY A 117 18.31 6.39 5.86
CA GLY A 117 19.40 7.17 5.27
C GLY A 117 18.89 8.33 4.40
N GLN A 118 17.82 8.10 3.62
CA GLN A 118 17.19 9.15 2.82
C GLN A 118 16.55 10.25 3.67
N VAL A 119 15.93 9.93 4.80
CA VAL A 119 15.37 10.93 5.71
C VAL A 119 16.46 11.82 6.27
N ILE A 120 17.58 11.22 6.74
CA ILE A 120 18.71 12.00 7.26
C ILE A 120 19.28 12.92 6.19
N ALA A 121 19.59 12.40 5.01
CA ALA A 121 20.10 13.21 3.90
C ALA A 121 19.11 14.29 3.45
N GLY A 122 17.80 14.00 3.51
CA GLY A 122 16.74 14.92 3.14
C GLY A 122 16.53 16.07 4.13
N MET A 123 17.00 15.95 5.37
CA MET A 123 16.93 17.03 6.36
C MET A 123 17.85 18.20 6.00
N GLU A 124 18.97 17.93 5.36
CA GLU A 124 19.95 18.96 4.94
C GLU A 124 19.65 19.47 3.52
N SER A 125 18.71 18.85 2.82
CA SER A 125 18.35 19.19 1.45
C SER A 125 16.98 19.83 1.40
N PHE A 126 16.89 21.02 0.77
CA PHE A 126 15.64 21.76 0.64
C PHE A 126 15.16 21.77 -0.81
N SER A 127 13.84 21.77 -1.00
CA SER A 127 13.25 21.99 -2.30
C SER A 127 13.63 23.37 -2.83
N THR A 128 14.00 23.42 -4.10
CA THR A 128 14.38 24.67 -4.79
C THR A 128 13.18 25.58 -5.08
N VAL A 129 11.95 25.05 -5.01
CA VAL A 129 10.73 25.78 -5.39
C VAL A 129 9.91 26.17 -4.17
N LEU A 130 9.63 25.23 -3.29
CA LEU A 130 8.78 25.45 -2.10
C LEU A 130 9.59 25.61 -0.81
N GLY A 131 10.88 25.33 -0.81
CA GLY A 131 11.76 25.50 0.35
C GLY A 131 11.53 24.53 1.50
N TYR A 132 10.73 23.45 1.31
CA TYR A 132 10.54 22.44 2.36
C TYR A 132 11.70 21.42 2.35
N PRO A 133 12.01 20.79 3.49
CA PRO A 133 13.03 19.75 3.54
C PRO A 133 12.58 18.50 2.78
N LEU A 134 13.43 17.96 1.93
CA LEU A 134 13.13 16.74 1.14
C LEU A 134 12.87 15.52 2.03
N ALA A 135 13.25 15.58 3.30
CA ALA A 135 12.92 14.60 4.33
C ALA A 135 11.42 14.28 4.41
N ILE A 136 10.53 15.24 4.07
CA ILE A 136 9.07 15.01 4.12
C ILE A 136 8.64 13.95 3.08
N GLY A 137 9.23 13.99 1.89
CA GLY A 137 9.00 12.95 0.87
C GLY A 137 9.64 11.61 1.25
N ALA A 138 10.86 11.64 1.80
CA ALA A 138 11.56 10.45 2.28
C ALA A 138 10.84 9.80 3.48
N ALA A 139 10.21 10.59 4.34
CA ALA A 139 9.42 10.11 5.47
C ALA A 139 8.25 9.23 5.04
N ALA A 140 7.63 9.47 3.89
CA ALA A 140 6.58 8.61 3.36
C ALA A 140 7.09 7.18 3.09
N THR A 141 8.32 7.05 2.55
CA THR A 141 8.96 5.74 2.34
C THR A 141 9.31 5.06 3.67
N LEU A 142 9.71 5.83 4.68
CA LEU A 142 9.97 5.31 6.02
C LEU A 142 8.67 4.79 6.66
N VAL A 143 7.59 5.56 6.58
CA VAL A 143 6.25 5.15 7.06
C VAL A 143 5.77 3.90 6.34
N LEU A 144 5.97 3.81 5.02
CA LEU A 144 5.68 2.64 4.23
C LEU A 144 6.45 1.40 4.73
N ALA A 145 7.77 1.53 4.92
CA ALA A 145 8.62 0.43 5.37
C ALA A 145 8.19 -0.08 6.76
N VAL A 146 7.92 0.82 7.69
CA VAL A 146 7.43 0.48 9.04
C VAL A 146 6.04 -0.17 8.97
N GLY A 147 5.12 0.40 8.19
CA GLY A 147 3.76 -0.14 8.02
C GLY A 147 3.75 -1.55 7.44
N LEU A 148 4.59 -1.81 6.42
CA LEU A 148 4.74 -3.14 5.83
C LEU A 148 5.41 -4.15 6.78
N LEU A 149 6.40 -3.72 7.59
CA LEU A 149 6.98 -4.56 8.64
C LEU A 149 5.93 -4.97 9.67
N VAL A 150 5.10 -4.03 10.11
CA VAL A 150 4.00 -4.33 11.04
C VAL A 150 3.01 -5.30 10.40
N ALA A 151 2.63 -5.11 9.14
CA ALA A 151 1.75 -6.02 8.42
C ALA A 151 2.36 -7.42 8.32
N LEU A 152 3.66 -7.53 8.00
CA LEU A 152 4.39 -8.80 7.95
C LEU A 152 4.39 -9.52 9.29
N VAL A 153 4.66 -8.80 10.39
CA VAL A 153 4.64 -9.37 11.74
C VAL A 153 3.24 -9.89 12.11
N VAL A 154 2.20 -9.13 11.77
CA VAL A 154 0.81 -9.54 11.99
C VAL A 154 0.49 -10.81 11.22
N ASP A 155 0.93 -10.93 9.97
CA ASP A 155 0.70 -12.13 9.15
C ASP A 155 1.48 -13.34 9.69
N LEU A 156 2.70 -13.15 10.16
CA LEU A 156 3.50 -14.19 10.82
C LEU A 156 2.83 -14.72 12.11
N VAL A 157 2.26 -13.82 12.93
CA VAL A 157 1.56 -14.17 14.17
C VAL A 157 0.25 -14.90 13.87
N ARG A 158 -0.45 -14.54 12.80
CA ARG A 158 -1.70 -15.22 12.38
C ARG A 158 -1.46 -16.61 11.82
N GLY A 159 -0.23 -16.92 11.42
CA GLY A 159 0.19 -18.21 10.88
C GLY A 159 -0.22 -18.42 9.41
N ALA A 160 0.27 -19.52 8.82
CA ALA A 160 -0.09 -19.88 7.45
C ALA A 160 -1.61 -20.17 7.38
N PRO A 161 -2.33 -19.64 6.38
CA PRO A 161 -3.76 -19.90 6.23
C PRO A 161 -4.01 -21.40 6.11
N PRO A 162 -5.06 -21.93 6.79
CA PRO A 162 -5.41 -23.34 6.70
C PRO A 162 -5.66 -23.70 5.23
N ALA A 163 -5.24 -24.90 4.84
CA ALA A 163 -5.53 -25.43 3.51
C ALA A 163 -7.06 -25.36 3.32
N THR A 164 -7.52 -24.59 2.36
CA THR A 164 -8.94 -24.62 1.97
C THR A 164 -9.26 -26.04 1.57
N SER A 165 -10.13 -26.67 2.34
CA SER A 165 -10.71 -28.00 2.12
C SER A 165 -11.72 -27.95 0.94
N GLY A 166 -11.25 -27.49 -0.21
CA GLY A 166 -12.05 -27.36 -1.42
C GLY A 166 -11.82 -28.49 -2.44
N ASP A 167 -11.07 -29.54 -2.08
CA ASP A 167 -10.71 -30.60 -3.04
C ASP A 167 -11.04 -32.00 -2.51
N ALA A 168 -12.09 -32.14 -1.73
CA ALA A 168 -12.58 -33.45 -1.24
C ALA A 168 -13.99 -33.80 -1.74
N GLY A 169 -14.38 -33.36 -2.94
CA GLY A 169 -15.76 -33.56 -3.37
C GLY A 169 -16.02 -33.56 -4.88
N GLU A 170 -15.05 -33.94 -5.72
CA GLU A 170 -15.36 -34.28 -7.12
C GLU A 170 -14.46 -35.40 -7.63
N ILE A 171 -14.70 -36.61 -7.11
CA ILE A 171 -14.43 -37.87 -7.82
C ILE A 171 -15.58 -38.80 -7.42
N GLU A 172 -16.71 -38.73 -8.11
CA GLU A 172 -17.62 -39.83 -8.40
C GLU A 172 -18.24 -39.62 -9.77
#